data_3d68da4cb7e982e36c22ca5464f9429b
#
_entry.id   3d68da4cb7e982e36c22ca5464f9429b
#
_cell.length_a   1.000
_cell.length_b   1.000
_cell.length_c   1.000
_cell.angle_alpha   90.00
_cell.angle_beta   90.00
_cell.angle_gamma   90.00
#
_symmetry.space_group_name_H-M   'P 1'
#
loop_
_entity.id
_entity.type
_entity.pdbx_description
1 polymer ?
#
loop_
_entity_poly.entity_id
_entity_poly.type
_entity_poly.pdbx_seq_one_letter_code
_entity_poly.pdbx_strand_id
1 'polypeptide(L)'
;MKTIAVIGWKNSGKTTLVSNLVKFYKEKKIKVGVVKHAHHSFDIDHPNTDSYKIRKSGAYKTTLVSDKRLALMEEKITPDIQLGSLIDLNKDCDLLIFEGFKSYDELIKLEVHIKKNDKDYLYKSINNVKYLVTDDDLDHPIQTFNHSQIDKIASEIYNENS
;
A
#
# COMPACT_ATOMS: atom_id res chain seq x y z
N MET A 1 -4.32 -1.44 15.36
CA MET A 1 -3.93 -0.91 14.03
C MET A 1 -4.87 -1.46 12.98
N LYS A 2 -5.40 -0.62 12.11
CA LYS A 2 -6.29 -1.01 11.00
C LYS A 2 -5.47 -1.33 9.75
N THR A 3 -5.98 -2.20 8.88
CA THR A 3 -5.28 -2.60 7.64
C THR A 3 -6.21 -2.56 6.44
N ILE A 4 -5.71 -2.14 5.28
CA ILE A 4 -6.42 -2.16 4.00
C ILE A 4 -5.43 -2.39 2.86
N ALA A 5 -5.78 -3.19 1.87
CA ALA A 5 -5.02 -3.30 0.63
C ALA A 5 -5.65 -2.45 -0.48
N VAL A 6 -4.83 -1.65 -1.16
CA VAL A 6 -5.24 -0.91 -2.35
C VAL A 6 -4.71 -1.65 -3.57
N ILE A 7 -5.59 -2.27 -4.32
CA ILE A 7 -5.27 -3.10 -5.49
C ILE A 7 -5.76 -2.46 -6.78
N GLY A 8 -5.34 -2.99 -7.91
CA GLY A 8 -5.74 -2.51 -9.24
C GLY A 8 -4.66 -2.81 -10.27
N TRP A 9 -4.99 -2.67 -11.52
CA TRP A 9 -4.05 -2.86 -12.63
C TRP A 9 -2.94 -1.81 -12.65
N LYS A 10 -1.89 -2.07 -13.41
CA LYS A 10 -0.84 -1.06 -13.64
C LYS A 10 -1.47 0.22 -14.21
N ASN A 11 -1.03 1.38 -13.71
CA ASN A 11 -1.53 2.71 -14.11
C ASN A 11 -3.02 2.96 -13.82
N SER A 12 -3.63 2.26 -12.87
CA SER A 12 -5.02 2.51 -12.45
C SER A 12 -5.20 3.67 -11.46
N GLY A 13 -4.12 4.35 -11.05
CA GLY A 13 -4.21 5.45 -10.08
C GLY A 13 -4.04 5.06 -8.61
N LYS A 14 -3.65 3.81 -8.30
CA LYS A 14 -3.42 3.34 -6.91
C LYS A 14 -2.55 4.28 -6.08
N THR A 15 -1.37 4.61 -6.58
CA THR A 15 -0.43 5.46 -5.85
C THR A 15 -1.00 6.86 -5.61
N THR A 16 -1.76 7.39 -6.55
CA THR A 16 -2.46 8.68 -6.39
C THR A 16 -3.50 8.60 -5.28
N LEU A 17 -4.33 7.55 -5.28
CA LEU A 17 -5.33 7.34 -4.23
C LEU A 17 -4.66 7.18 -2.87
N VAL A 18 -3.65 6.32 -2.75
CA VAL A 18 -2.90 6.11 -1.49
C VAL A 18 -2.31 7.42 -0.98
N SER A 19 -1.70 8.22 -1.86
CA SER A 19 -1.13 9.52 -1.47
C SER A 19 -2.19 10.49 -0.96
N ASN A 20 -3.37 10.52 -1.58
CA ASN A 20 -4.48 11.36 -1.13
C ASN A 20 -5.06 10.90 0.21
N LEU A 21 -5.19 9.58 0.42
CA LEU A 21 -5.61 9.01 1.70
C LEU A 21 -4.62 9.32 2.82
N VAL A 22 -3.32 9.17 2.57
CA VAL A 22 -2.27 9.54 3.54
C VAL A 22 -2.36 11.01 3.91
N LYS A 23 -2.56 11.90 2.93
CA LYS A 23 -2.72 13.34 3.17
C LYS A 23 -3.95 13.61 4.04
N PHE A 24 -5.10 13.03 3.70
CA PHE A 24 -6.35 13.18 4.45
C PHE A 24 -6.20 12.72 5.91
N TYR A 25 -5.65 11.54 6.13
CA TYR A 25 -5.46 11.01 7.49
C TYR A 25 -4.43 11.80 8.30
N LYS A 26 -3.38 12.31 7.66
CA LYS A 26 -2.41 13.20 8.32
C LYS A 26 -3.09 14.46 8.89
N GLU A 27 -4.03 15.06 8.15
CA GLU A 27 -4.80 16.22 8.62
C GLU A 27 -5.68 15.86 9.85
N LYS A 28 -6.09 14.59 9.94
CA LYS A 28 -6.81 14.03 11.10
C LYS A 28 -5.90 13.54 12.24
N LYS A 29 -4.59 13.73 12.13
CA LYS A 29 -3.56 13.27 13.09
C LYS A 29 -3.51 11.76 13.27
N ILE A 30 -3.93 11.00 12.26
CA ILE A 30 -3.85 9.54 12.19
C ILE A 30 -2.50 9.17 11.60
N LYS A 31 -1.75 8.31 12.28
CA LYS A 31 -0.47 7.79 11.79
C LYS A 31 -0.70 6.70 10.77
N VAL A 32 -0.31 6.95 9.52
CA VAL A 32 -0.46 6.00 8.43
C VAL A 32 0.88 5.42 8.03
N GLY A 33 0.99 4.10 8.07
CA GLY A 33 2.04 3.33 7.42
C GLY A 33 1.62 2.94 5.99
N VAL A 34 2.59 2.83 5.09
CA VAL A 34 2.33 2.32 3.73
C VAL A 34 3.37 1.27 3.39
N VAL A 35 2.90 0.09 3.02
CA VAL A 35 3.73 -1.00 2.48
C VAL A 35 3.41 -1.15 1.01
N LYS A 36 4.41 -0.98 0.16
CA LYS A 36 4.25 -1.10 -1.29
C LYS A 36 4.94 -2.37 -1.80
N HIS A 37 4.17 -3.22 -2.49
CA HIS A 37 4.74 -4.37 -3.20
C HIS A 37 5.38 -3.89 -4.51
N ALA A 38 6.70 -3.98 -4.59
CA ALA A 38 7.44 -3.68 -5.81
C ALA A 38 7.50 -4.95 -6.70
N HIS A 39 7.08 -4.83 -7.97
CA HIS A 39 7.08 -5.94 -8.93
C HIS A 39 8.45 -6.22 -9.55
N HIS A 40 9.40 -5.31 -9.34
CA HIS A 40 10.78 -5.43 -9.82
C HIS A 40 11.73 -5.16 -8.66
N SER A 41 12.97 -5.64 -8.80
CA SER A 41 14.03 -5.27 -7.87
C SER A 41 14.12 -3.74 -7.78
N PHE A 42 14.15 -3.22 -6.58
CA PHE A 42 14.32 -1.80 -6.32
C PHE A 42 15.55 -1.58 -5.44
N ASP A 43 16.17 -0.43 -5.58
CA ASP A 43 17.20 0.04 -4.67
C ASP A 43 16.85 1.47 -4.25
N ILE A 44 16.89 1.73 -2.96
CA ILE A 44 16.68 3.06 -2.37
C ILE A 44 17.99 3.75 -2.02
N ASP A 45 19.08 3.03 -2.15
CA ASP A 45 20.42 3.51 -1.89
C ASP A 45 21.09 3.97 -3.18
N HIS A 46 21.99 4.93 -3.09
CA HIS A 46 22.66 5.48 -4.26
C HIS A 46 24.06 4.87 -4.43
N PRO A 47 24.45 4.47 -5.66
CA PRO A 47 25.80 4.03 -5.93
C PRO A 47 26.85 5.02 -5.41
N ASN A 48 27.94 4.49 -4.87
CA ASN A 48 29.08 5.23 -4.31
C ASN A 48 28.90 5.90 -2.94
N THR A 49 27.72 5.81 -2.31
CA THR A 49 27.56 6.19 -0.90
C THR A 49 28.21 5.17 0.03
N ASP A 50 28.52 5.54 1.26
CA ASP A 50 29.11 4.62 2.22
C ASP A 50 28.13 3.51 2.61
N SER A 51 26.84 3.83 2.77
CA SER A 51 25.78 2.83 3.00
C SER A 51 25.72 1.80 1.88
N TYR A 52 25.77 2.24 0.62
CA TYR A 52 25.82 1.36 -0.53
C TYR A 52 27.02 0.42 -0.52
N LYS A 53 28.21 0.94 -0.21
CA LYS A 53 29.45 0.14 -0.12
C LYS A 53 29.37 -0.90 1.00
N ILE A 54 28.89 -0.51 2.19
CA ILE A 54 28.69 -1.42 3.34
C ILE A 54 27.72 -2.55 2.97
N ARG A 55 26.58 -2.21 2.38
CA ARG A 55 25.58 -3.18 1.96
C ARG A 55 26.11 -4.13 0.88
N LYS A 56 26.78 -3.61 -0.14
CA LYS A 56 27.41 -4.43 -1.20
C LYS A 56 28.56 -5.30 -0.73
N SER A 57 29.14 -4.99 0.42
CA SER A 57 30.15 -5.85 1.07
C SER A 57 29.54 -7.06 1.78
N GLY A 58 28.22 -7.22 1.77
CA GLY A 58 27.53 -8.39 2.29
C GLY A 58 26.84 -8.17 3.64
N ALA A 59 26.60 -6.93 4.06
CA ALA A 59 25.79 -6.67 5.26
C ALA A 59 24.36 -7.17 5.05
N TYR A 60 23.89 -8.09 5.88
CA TYR A 60 22.54 -8.63 5.84
C TYR A 60 21.49 -7.53 6.13
N LYS A 61 21.81 -6.61 7.01
CA LYS A 61 20.95 -5.51 7.41
C LYS A 61 21.77 -4.22 7.57
N THR A 62 21.31 -3.13 6.97
CA THR A 62 21.94 -1.80 7.10
C THR A 62 20.91 -0.82 7.60
N THR A 63 21.20 -0.15 8.71
CA THR A 63 20.34 0.87 9.30
C THR A 63 21.02 2.23 9.22
N LEU A 64 20.35 3.20 8.63
CA LEU A 64 20.74 4.60 8.58
C LEU A 64 19.92 5.41 9.57
N VAL A 65 20.55 6.22 10.38
CA VAL A 65 19.91 7.06 11.40
C VAL A 65 20.37 8.49 11.25
N SER A 66 19.43 9.42 11.29
CA SER A 66 19.67 10.86 11.40
C SER A 66 18.67 11.48 12.39
N ASP A 67 18.82 12.76 12.70
CA ASP A 67 17.89 13.49 13.58
C ASP A 67 16.44 13.49 13.10
N LYS A 68 16.20 13.22 11.81
CA LYS A 68 14.87 13.32 11.18
C LYS A 68 14.37 12.04 10.55
N ARG A 69 15.23 11.02 10.40
CA ARG A 69 14.89 9.84 9.61
C ARG A 69 15.66 8.61 10.06
N LEU A 70 14.96 7.51 10.06
CA LEU A 70 15.51 6.17 10.14
C LEU A 70 15.16 5.43 8.84
N ALA A 71 16.13 4.74 8.25
CA ALA A 71 15.94 3.83 7.14
C ALA A 71 16.56 2.48 7.47
N LEU A 72 15.83 1.40 7.23
CA LEU A 72 16.28 0.02 7.37
C LEU A 72 16.26 -0.65 6.01
N MET A 73 17.40 -1.18 5.60
CA MET A 73 17.53 -2.02 4.41
C MET A 73 17.94 -3.41 4.85
N GLU A 74 17.15 -4.41 4.46
CA GLU A 74 17.43 -5.81 4.76
C GLU A 74 17.49 -6.60 3.45
N GLU A 75 18.61 -7.26 3.22
CA GLU A 75 18.81 -8.13 2.06
C GLU A 75 18.10 -9.46 2.32
N LYS A 76 17.05 -9.73 1.56
CA LYS A 76 16.25 -10.95 1.71
C LYS A 76 16.70 -12.00 0.74
N ILE A 77 16.98 -13.17 1.27
CA ILE A 77 17.36 -14.35 0.50
C ILE A 77 16.11 -15.17 0.11
N THR A 78 15.02 -15.05 0.89
CA THR A 78 13.76 -15.75 0.64
C THR A 78 12.69 -14.80 0.11
N PRO A 79 11.93 -15.18 -0.94
CA PRO A 79 10.96 -14.29 -1.59
C PRO A 79 9.70 -14.00 -0.74
N ASP A 80 9.40 -14.80 0.27
CA ASP A 80 8.14 -14.72 1.02
C ASP A 80 8.26 -13.86 2.26
N ILE A 81 7.80 -12.61 2.15
CA ILE A 81 7.57 -11.76 3.31
C ILE A 81 6.21 -12.11 3.90
N GLN A 82 6.19 -12.62 5.11
CA GLN A 82 4.95 -12.87 5.83
C GLN A 82 4.23 -11.55 6.16
N LEU A 83 2.92 -11.52 5.95
CA LEU A 83 2.07 -10.35 6.24
C LEU A 83 2.23 -9.88 7.70
N GLY A 84 2.29 -10.82 8.65
CA GLY A 84 2.51 -10.53 10.07
C GLY A 84 3.79 -9.73 10.34
N SER A 85 4.90 -10.09 9.68
CA SER A 85 6.16 -9.35 9.85
C SER A 85 6.07 -7.90 9.35
N LEU A 86 5.32 -7.65 8.26
CA LEU A 86 5.08 -6.30 7.76
C LEU A 86 4.19 -5.49 8.71
N ILE A 87 3.19 -6.15 9.30
CA ILE A 87 2.34 -5.56 10.32
C ILE A 87 3.15 -5.17 11.56
N ASP A 88 3.99 -6.07 12.05
CA ASP A 88 4.84 -5.84 13.24
C ASP A 88 5.83 -4.69 13.05
N LEU A 89 6.40 -4.55 11.85
CA LEU A 89 7.27 -3.43 11.51
C LEU A 89 6.58 -2.07 11.55
N ASN A 90 5.25 -2.04 11.48
CA ASN A 90 4.42 -0.83 11.42
C ASN A 90 3.45 -0.71 12.61
N LYS A 91 3.69 -1.44 13.71
CA LYS A 91 2.76 -1.53 14.85
C LYS A 91 2.49 -0.21 15.59
N ASP A 92 3.31 0.80 15.37
CA ASP A 92 3.15 2.16 15.90
C ASP A 92 2.27 3.06 15.04
N CYS A 93 1.75 2.55 13.91
CA CYS A 93 0.78 3.22 13.06
C CYS A 93 -0.66 2.92 13.51
N ASP A 94 -1.58 3.86 13.26
CA ASP A 94 -3.02 3.67 13.50
C ASP A 94 -3.68 2.93 12.33
N LEU A 95 -3.18 3.17 11.11
CA LEU A 95 -3.64 2.56 9.86
C LEU A 95 -2.43 2.10 9.03
N LEU A 96 -2.51 0.92 8.45
CA LEU A 96 -1.52 0.39 7.51
C LEU A 96 -2.16 0.13 6.15
N ILE A 97 -1.67 0.81 5.12
CA ILE A 97 -2.13 0.67 3.74
C ILE A 97 -1.12 -0.20 2.96
N PHE A 98 -1.60 -1.29 2.39
CA PHE A 98 -0.83 -2.16 1.51
C PHE A 98 -1.12 -1.81 0.05
N GLU A 99 -0.17 -1.21 -0.66
CA GLU A 99 -0.30 -0.96 -2.10
C GLU A 99 0.13 -2.20 -2.90
N GLY A 100 -0.81 -2.85 -3.56
CA GLY A 100 -0.64 -4.15 -4.20
C GLY A 100 -1.23 -5.26 -3.33
N PHE A 101 -0.47 -6.31 -3.04
CA PHE A 101 -0.87 -7.41 -2.13
C PHE A 101 -2.20 -8.09 -2.50
N LYS A 102 -2.52 -8.18 -3.79
CA LYS A 102 -3.79 -8.72 -4.28
C LYS A 102 -4.03 -10.19 -3.94
N SER A 103 -2.95 -10.96 -3.73
CA SER A 103 -2.98 -12.40 -3.42
C SER A 103 -3.13 -12.71 -1.92
N TYR A 104 -3.17 -11.70 -1.05
CA TYR A 104 -3.32 -11.91 0.39
C TYR A 104 -4.80 -11.83 0.78
N ASP A 105 -5.42 -13.00 0.96
CA ASP A 105 -6.87 -13.09 1.22
C ASP A 105 -7.29 -12.58 2.60
N GLU A 106 -6.36 -12.47 3.53
CA GLU A 106 -6.59 -11.94 4.87
C GLU A 106 -6.88 -10.44 4.90
N LEU A 107 -6.48 -9.73 3.84
CA LEU A 107 -6.67 -8.29 3.75
C LEU A 107 -8.01 -7.93 3.10
N ILE A 108 -8.74 -7.04 3.71
CA ILE A 108 -9.82 -6.32 3.04
C ILE A 108 -9.22 -5.45 1.93
N LYS A 109 -9.83 -5.46 0.76
CA LYS A 109 -9.28 -4.81 -0.43
C LYS A 109 -10.19 -3.73 -0.97
N LEU A 110 -9.56 -2.65 -1.41
CA LEU A 110 -10.14 -1.59 -2.21
C LEU A 110 -9.50 -1.66 -3.59
N GLU A 111 -10.31 -1.90 -4.60
CA GLU A 111 -9.87 -1.89 -5.99
C GLU A 111 -9.90 -0.47 -6.55
N VAL A 112 -8.83 -0.08 -7.25
CA VAL A 112 -8.79 1.14 -8.05
C VAL A 112 -8.82 0.76 -9.52
N HIS A 113 -9.87 1.17 -10.21
CA HIS A 113 -10.09 0.89 -11.62
C HIS A 113 -10.28 2.20 -12.39
N ILE A 114 -9.78 2.25 -13.63
CA ILE A 114 -10.08 3.30 -14.59
C ILE A 114 -10.51 2.68 -15.92
N LYS A 115 -11.61 3.17 -16.46
CA LYS A 115 -12.24 2.68 -17.70
C LYS A 115 -11.25 2.64 -18.88
N LYS A 116 -10.35 3.62 -18.95
CA LYS A 116 -9.33 3.73 -20.01
C LYS A 116 -8.40 2.51 -20.09
N ASN A 117 -8.22 1.75 -19.03
CA ASN A 117 -7.31 0.61 -19.02
C ASN A 117 -7.85 -0.60 -19.77
N ASP A 118 -9.12 -0.63 -20.12
CA ASP A 118 -9.79 -1.75 -20.81
C ASP A 118 -9.44 -3.13 -20.22
N LYS A 119 -9.54 -3.23 -18.89
CA LYS A 119 -9.23 -4.43 -18.10
C LYS A 119 -10.45 -4.84 -17.29
N ASP A 120 -10.58 -6.14 -17.04
CA ASP A 120 -11.60 -6.67 -16.15
C ASP A 120 -11.43 -6.15 -14.72
N TYR A 121 -12.56 -6.01 -14.03
CA TYR A 121 -12.56 -5.69 -12.61
C TYR A 121 -12.00 -6.85 -11.79
N LEU A 122 -11.07 -6.53 -10.91
CA LEU A 122 -10.41 -7.54 -10.07
C LEU A 122 -11.36 -8.15 -9.04
N TYR A 123 -12.38 -7.41 -8.57
CA TYR A 123 -13.37 -7.94 -7.61
C TYR A 123 -14.13 -9.18 -8.12
N LYS A 124 -14.14 -9.40 -9.44
CA LYS A 124 -14.76 -10.59 -10.05
C LYS A 124 -13.96 -11.88 -9.85
N SER A 125 -12.68 -11.76 -9.52
CA SER A 125 -11.74 -12.89 -9.45
C SER A 125 -10.84 -12.89 -8.21
N ILE A 126 -10.85 -11.83 -7.42
CA ILE A 126 -10.02 -11.69 -6.21
C ILE A 126 -10.93 -11.62 -4.99
N ASN A 127 -10.58 -12.40 -3.96
CA ASN A 127 -11.31 -12.45 -2.72
C ASN A 127 -11.16 -11.18 -1.88
N ASN A 128 -12.16 -10.91 -1.04
CA ASN A 128 -12.19 -9.81 -0.08
C ASN A 128 -12.04 -8.39 -0.67
N VAL A 129 -12.45 -8.21 -1.92
CA VAL A 129 -12.59 -6.86 -2.50
C VAL A 129 -13.98 -6.33 -2.09
N LYS A 130 -14.00 -5.37 -1.16
CA LYS A 130 -15.24 -4.77 -0.64
C LYS A 130 -15.56 -3.42 -1.26
N TYR A 131 -14.54 -2.73 -1.75
CA TYR A 131 -14.65 -1.36 -2.26
C TYR A 131 -14.09 -1.25 -3.66
N LEU A 132 -14.75 -0.43 -4.46
CA LEU A 132 -14.31 -0.05 -5.80
C LEU A 132 -14.18 1.47 -5.88
N VAL A 133 -13.07 1.95 -6.42
CA VAL A 133 -12.91 3.35 -6.84
C VAL A 133 -12.75 3.36 -8.34
N THR A 134 -13.69 4.00 -9.04
CA THR A 134 -13.72 3.99 -10.51
C THR A 134 -14.23 5.31 -11.09
N ASP A 135 -14.00 5.52 -12.38
CA ASP A 135 -14.47 6.64 -13.19
C ASP A 135 -15.59 6.24 -14.18
N ASP A 136 -16.09 5.01 -14.09
CA ASP A 136 -17.26 4.60 -14.87
C ASP A 136 -18.59 4.84 -14.11
N ASP A 137 -19.68 4.80 -14.85
CA ASP A 137 -21.03 5.04 -14.36
C ASP A 137 -21.85 3.73 -14.27
N LEU A 138 -21.18 2.57 -14.22
CA LEU A 138 -21.84 1.28 -14.15
C LEU A 138 -22.31 0.99 -12.72
N ASP A 139 -23.37 0.17 -12.60
CA ASP A 139 -23.81 -0.38 -11.33
C ASP A 139 -22.94 -1.59 -10.94
N HIS A 140 -22.34 -1.55 -9.77
CA HIS A 140 -21.44 -2.58 -9.27
C HIS A 140 -22.02 -3.25 -8.03
N PRO A 141 -21.80 -4.57 -7.83
CA PRO A 141 -22.35 -5.30 -6.69
C PRO A 141 -21.61 -5.02 -5.36
N ILE A 142 -20.61 -4.16 -5.36
CA ILE A 142 -19.83 -3.76 -4.20
C ILE A 142 -19.86 -2.23 -4.02
N GLN A 143 -19.53 -1.78 -2.83
CA GLN A 143 -19.56 -0.35 -2.51
C GLN A 143 -18.58 0.43 -3.41
N THR A 144 -19.14 1.38 -4.16
CA THR A 144 -18.40 2.10 -5.22
C THR A 144 -18.28 3.59 -4.92
N PHE A 145 -17.13 4.13 -5.24
CA PHE A 145 -16.77 5.55 -5.08
C PHE A 145 -16.17 6.11 -6.37
N ASN A 146 -16.31 7.41 -6.55
CA ASN A 146 -15.55 8.15 -7.53
C ASN A 146 -14.18 8.56 -6.94
N HIS A 147 -13.17 8.74 -7.79
CA HIS A 147 -11.82 9.12 -7.39
C HIS A 147 -11.73 10.44 -6.60
N SER A 148 -12.71 11.33 -6.72
CA SER A 148 -12.76 12.61 -5.98
C SER A 148 -13.31 12.49 -4.55
N GLN A 149 -13.92 11.37 -4.18
CA GLN A 149 -14.62 11.17 -2.89
C GLN A 149 -13.67 10.67 -1.78
N ILE A 150 -12.50 11.29 -1.64
CA ILE A 150 -11.44 10.85 -0.71
C ILE A 150 -11.95 10.81 0.74
N ASP A 151 -12.75 11.78 1.16
CA ASP A 151 -13.33 11.86 2.50
C ASP A 151 -14.25 10.69 2.81
N LYS A 152 -15.10 10.30 1.87
CA LYS A 152 -16.00 9.15 2.00
C LYS A 152 -15.23 7.84 2.03
N ILE A 153 -14.29 7.65 1.10
CA ILE A 153 -13.43 6.47 1.02
C ILE A 153 -12.67 6.32 2.35
N ALA A 154 -12.05 7.39 2.83
CA ALA A 154 -11.29 7.38 4.06
C ALA A 154 -12.15 7.04 5.28
N SER A 155 -13.35 7.64 5.38
CA SER A 155 -14.28 7.37 6.48
C SER A 155 -14.72 5.90 6.48
N GLU A 156 -15.00 5.35 5.33
CA GLU A 156 -15.43 3.96 5.19
C GLU A 156 -14.32 2.99 5.61
N ILE A 157 -13.11 3.16 5.08
CA ILE A 157 -11.94 2.35 5.45
C ILE A 157 -11.71 2.39 6.97
N TYR A 158 -11.90 3.56 7.60
CA TYR A 158 -11.64 3.72 9.02
C TYR A 158 -12.75 3.13 9.90
N ASN A 159 -14.01 3.17 9.48
CA ASN A 159 -15.16 2.69 10.25
C ASN A 159 -15.30 1.17 10.20
N GLU A 160 -15.09 0.53 9.06
CA GLU A 160 -15.27 -0.92 8.92
C GLU A 160 -14.30 -1.76 9.76
N ASN A 161 -13.16 -1.19 10.10
CA ASN A 161 -12.17 -1.83 10.95
C ASN A 161 -12.36 -1.52 12.45
N SER A 162 -13.54 -1.07 12.89
CA SER A 162 -13.83 -0.71 14.30
C SER A 162 -14.48 -1.84 15.05
#